data_2aa49c0ecb6bf0b8812c9a694aa49b0c
#
_entry.id   2aa49c0ecb6bf0b8812c9a694aa49b0c
#
_cell.length_a   1.000
_cell.length_b   1.000
_cell.length_c   1.000
_cell.angle_alpha   90.00
_cell.angle_beta   90.00
_cell.angle_gamma   90.00
#
_symmetry.space_group_name_H-M   'P 1'
#
loop_
_entity.id
_entity.type
_entity.pdbx_description
1 polymer ?
#
loop_
_entity_poly.entity_id
_entity_poly.type
_entity_poly.pdbx_seq_one_letter_code
_entity_poly.pdbx_strand_id
1 'polypeptide(L)'
;MEKGGLKQCRSPVLTHLLIAVILLLGGRSQAARYNPGPCPGAAPKPNDHVTKEASESVQTTPMQSNTGDDPSIVMKDCLDVFNVSNTTDGIYTIKPTNWTGDSFDVFCNMTDGGGWTVFQRRVDGSVDFFRNWTSYKEGFGDPWHEFWLGNDKLSHLTNQGDYEIRIDMVNKYGNLYYAKYDLFRVNDESDNYRLSELGNYNGTADTYNQLDEAGLEFHRNQAFSTYDRDNDIYKDGHCAVMYHGAWWYKNCHRSNLNGDYHTVENNSNPNHRGFSISWKFQTEWSCNIKYTEMKIRPV
;
A
#
# COMPACT_ATOMS: atom_id res chain seq x y z
N MET A 1 61.91 -43.56 -12.69
CA MET A 1 62.54 -43.25 -11.39
C MET A 1 61.76 -42.13 -10.82
N GLU A 2 61.12 -42.28 -9.89
CA GLU A 2 60.61 -42.69 -8.59
C GLU A 2 59.36 -41.85 -8.29
N LYS A 3 58.26 -42.43 -8.09
CA LYS A 3 57.60 -43.04 -6.90
C LYS A 3 57.65 -42.18 -5.60
N GLY A 4 56.52 -41.82 -5.11
CA GLY A 4 56.22 -41.55 -3.70
C GLY A 4 55.35 -40.31 -3.53
N GLY A 5 54.26 -40.24 -2.81
CA GLY A 5 53.64 -41.24 -1.94
C GLY A 5 52.54 -40.48 -1.20
N LEU A 6 51.36 -41.05 -1.15
CA LEU A 6 50.21 -40.61 -0.32
C LEU A 6 50.58 -40.50 1.16
N LYS A 7 50.15 -39.47 1.85
CA LYS A 7 49.94 -39.51 3.31
C LYS A 7 48.52 -39.04 3.67
N GLN A 8 47.74 -40.05 4.05
CA GLN A 8 46.54 -39.91 4.87
C GLN A 8 46.96 -39.46 6.28
N CYS A 9 46.24 -38.53 6.86
CA CYS A 9 46.21 -38.38 8.31
C CYS A 9 44.81 -38.71 8.83
N ARG A 10 44.82 -39.79 9.63
CA ARG A 10 43.69 -40.31 10.39
C ARG A 10 43.51 -39.53 11.71
N SER A 11 42.26 -39.56 12.19
CA SER A 11 41.73 -39.14 13.51
C SER A 11 42.54 -39.65 14.71
N PRO A 12 42.17 -39.10 15.87
CA PRO A 12 41.65 -40.05 16.87
C PRO A 12 40.29 -39.66 17.47
N VAL A 13 39.51 -40.70 17.62
CA VAL A 13 38.29 -40.86 18.41
C VAL A 13 38.65 -40.73 19.90
N LEU A 14 37.83 -40.01 20.63
CA LEU A 14 37.71 -40.25 22.09
C LEU A 14 36.22 -40.30 22.47
N THR A 15 35.88 -41.51 22.85
CA THR A 15 34.62 -41.98 23.45
C THR A 15 34.45 -41.43 24.83
N HIS A 16 33.28 -40.88 25.18
CA HIS A 16 32.73 -41.00 26.50
C HIS A 16 31.25 -41.39 26.44
N LEU A 17 31.02 -42.57 26.90
CA LEU A 17 29.77 -43.25 27.19
C LEU A 17 29.10 -42.55 28.36
N LEU A 18 27.85 -42.12 28.22
CA LEU A 18 26.94 -41.92 29.34
C LEU A 18 25.58 -42.51 28.95
N ILE A 19 25.33 -43.65 29.56
CA ILE A 19 24.08 -44.37 29.54
C ILE A 19 23.08 -43.63 30.42
N ALA A 20 21.95 -43.17 29.84
CA ALA A 20 20.74 -42.86 30.58
C ALA A 20 19.58 -43.66 29.98
N VAL A 21 19.17 -44.64 30.75
CA VAL A 21 17.95 -45.42 30.56
C VAL A 21 16.75 -44.50 30.74
N ILE A 22 15.93 -44.32 29.73
CA ILE A 22 14.58 -43.76 29.88
C ILE A 22 13.60 -44.75 29.31
N LEU A 23 12.72 -45.17 30.19
CA LEU A 23 11.63 -46.11 30.03
C LEU A 23 10.69 -45.74 28.91
N LEU A 24 10.33 -46.72 28.12
CA LEU A 24 9.20 -46.76 27.20
C LEU A 24 7.89 -46.44 27.97
N LEU A 25 7.35 -45.28 27.69
CA LEU A 25 5.93 -45.03 27.79
C LEU A 25 5.46 -44.47 26.46
N GLY A 26 4.68 -45.27 25.75
CA GLY A 26 4.09 -44.91 24.44
C GLY A 26 3.15 -43.73 24.55
N GLY A 27 3.64 -42.59 24.13
CA GLY A 27 2.85 -41.40 23.85
C GLY A 27 2.85 -41.14 22.36
N ARG A 28 1.77 -41.50 21.69
CA ARG A 28 1.52 -41.02 20.32
C ARG A 28 1.48 -39.49 20.36
N SER A 29 2.50 -38.85 19.82
CA SER A 29 2.47 -37.44 19.49
C SER A 29 1.36 -37.23 18.44
N GLN A 30 0.19 -36.82 18.87
CA GLN A 30 -0.80 -36.19 18.03
C GLN A 30 -0.20 -34.85 17.64
N ALA A 31 0.20 -34.71 16.38
CA ALA A 31 0.43 -33.41 15.78
C ALA A 31 -0.89 -32.64 15.93
N ALA A 32 -0.92 -31.69 16.83
CA ALA A 32 -2.02 -30.76 16.98
C ALA A 32 -2.20 -30.05 15.64
N ARG A 33 -3.28 -30.39 14.93
CA ARG A 33 -3.74 -29.60 13.79
C ARG A 33 -4.12 -28.25 14.36
N TYR A 34 -3.29 -27.25 14.14
CA TYR A 34 -3.59 -25.85 14.40
C TYR A 34 -4.79 -25.51 13.51
N ASN A 35 -5.97 -25.40 14.14
CA ASN A 35 -7.17 -24.88 13.54
C ASN A 35 -7.16 -23.38 13.87
N PRO A 36 -6.86 -22.46 12.92
CA PRO A 36 -6.98 -21.04 13.20
C PRO A 36 -8.46 -20.74 13.39
N GLY A 37 -8.82 -20.43 14.64
CA GLY A 37 -10.15 -19.96 15.00
C GLY A 37 -10.51 -18.71 14.20
N PRO A 38 -11.81 -18.42 14.02
CA PRO A 38 -12.26 -17.23 13.31
C PRO A 38 -11.74 -15.98 14.01
N CYS A 39 -11.30 -14.99 13.21
CA CYS A 39 -10.87 -13.68 13.71
C CYS A 39 -11.96 -13.08 14.62
N PRO A 40 -11.63 -12.53 15.81
CA PRO A 40 -12.63 -12.02 16.75
C PRO A 40 -13.24 -10.72 16.19
N GLY A 41 -14.57 -10.66 16.23
CA GLY A 41 -15.34 -9.42 16.21
C GLY A 41 -16.03 -9.05 14.92
N ALA A 42 -17.09 -9.77 14.55
CA ALA A 42 -18.15 -9.19 13.72
C ALA A 42 -19.06 -8.33 14.62
N ALA A 43 -19.10 -7.02 14.38
CA ALA A 43 -20.10 -6.15 14.99
C ALA A 43 -21.51 -6.48 14.43
N PRO A 44 -22.59 -6.34 15.22
CA PRO A 44 -23.94 -6.69 14.78
C PRO A 44 -24.44 -5.70 13.72
N LYS A 45 -25.11 -6.25 12.70
CA LYS A 45 -25.77 -5.48 11.65
C LYS A 45 -26.91 -4.62 12.24
N PRO A 46 -27.11 -3.37 11.75
CA PRO A 46 -28.32 -2.62 12.04
C PRO A 46 -29.53 -3.26 11.35
N ASN A 47 -30.64 -3.35 12.05
CA ASN A 47 -31.91 -3.84 11.53
C ASN A 47 -32.49 -2.90 10.46
N ASP A 48 -32.78 -3.45 9.29
CA ASP A 48 -33.58 -2.81 8.26
C ASP A 48 -35.04 -2.75 8.70
N HIS A 49 -35.52 -1.55 9.06
CA HIS A 49 -36.92 -1.22 8.98
C HIS A 49 -37.13 -0.18 7.88
N VAL A 50 -37.53 -0.68 6.72
CA VAL A 50 -38.00 0.15 5.61
C VAL A 50 -39.45 0.56 5.88
N THR A 51 -39.68 1.84 6.16
CA THR A 51 -40.98 2.46 5.96
C THR A 51 -40.93 3.30 4.69
N LYS A 52 -41.78 2.92 3.73
CA LYS A 52 -42.06 3.71 2.54
C LYS A 52 -42.86 4.95 2.93
N GLU A 53 -42.35 6.14 2.67
CA GLU A 53 -43.15 7.33 2.53
C GLU A 53 -42.83 8.10 1.25
N ALA A 54 -43.87 8.79 0.78
CA ALA A 54 -44.09 9.26 -0.56
C ALA A 54 -43.13 10.35 -1.03
N SER A 55 -42.94 10.36 -2.35
CA SER A 55 -42.22 11.36 -3.13
C SER A 55 -42.91 12.74 -3.08
N GLU A 56 -42.28 13.74 -2.53
CA GLU A 56 -42.50 15.16 -2.87
C GLU A 56 -41.27 15.70 -3.58
N SER A 57 -41.48 16.19 -4.79
CA SER A 57 -40.49 16.84 -5.64
C SER A 57 -40.13 18.19 -5.08
N VAL A 58 -39.03 18.33 -4.39
CA VAL A 58 -38.44 19.61 -4.03
C VAL A 58 -37.47 20.02 -5.14
N GLN A 59 -37.84 21.07 -5.87
CA GLN A 59 -36.92 21.77 -6.78
C GLN A 59 -35.84 22.44 -5.92
N THR A 60 -34.63 21.87 -5.96
CA THR A 60 -33.44 22.51 -5.40
C THR A 60 -32.88 23.48 -6.42
N THR A 61 -33.10 24.77 -6.20
CA THR A 61 -32.28 25.84 -6.79
C THR A 61 -30.81 25.62 -6.36
N PRO A 62 -29.82 25.82 -7.24
CA PRO A 62 -28.43 25.75 -6.86
C PRO A 62 -28.12 26.86 -5.87
N MET A 63 -27.73 26.50 -4.64
CA MET A 63 -27.08 27.45 -3.74
C MET A 63 -25.76 27.85 -4.35
N GLN A 64 -25.65 29.06 -4.84
CA GLN A 64 -24.39 29.73 -5.08
C GLN A 64 -23.71 29.90 -3.72
N SER A 65 -22.63 29.14 -3.52
CA SER A 65 -21.73 29.37 -2.40
C SER A 65 -20.96 30.68 -2.66
N ASN A 66 -21.39 31.74 -1.99
CA ASN A 66 -20.58 32.95 -1.87
C ASN A 66 -19.40 32.65 -0.91
N THR A 67 -18.40 31.96 -1.36
CA THR A 67 -17.06 32.05 -0.78
C THR A 67 -16.41 33.24 -1.42
N GLY A 68 -16.05 34.25 -0.63
CA GLY A 68 -15.27 35.39 -1.12
C GLY A 68 -13.94 34.88 -1.66
N ASP A 69 -13.89 34.74 -2.97
CA ASP A 69 -12.67 34.45 -3.70
C ASP A 69 -11.75 35.67 -3.60
N ASP A 70 -10.84 35.64 -2.63
CA ASP A 70 -9.61 36.42 -2.73
C ASP A 70 -8.71 35.71 -3.77
N PRO A 71 -8.51 36.24 -4.96
CA PRO A 71 -7.76 35.58 -6.02
C PRO A 71 -6.25 35.44 -5.74
N SER A 72 -5.82 35.78 -4.51
CA SER A 72 -4.41 35.78 -4.12
C SER A 72 -3.95 34.54 -3.34
N ILE A 73 -4.86 33.70 -2.85
CA ILE A 73 -4.50 32.54 -2.03
C ILE A 73 -4.48 31.27 -2.89
N VAL A 74 -3.29 30.86 -3.30
CA VAL A 74 -3.07 29.60 -4.02
C VAL A 74 -2.85 28.48 -2.99
N MET A 75 -3.77 27.51 -2.92
CA MET A 75 -3.65 26.34 -2.06
C MET A 75 -2.59 25.38 -2.64
N LYS A 76 -1.56 25.04 -1.88
CA LYS A 76 -0.48 24.14 -2.34
C LYS A 76 -0.83 22.67 -2.20
N ASP A 77 -1.70 22.34 -1.24
CA ASP A 77 -2.14 21.00 -0.90
C ASP A 77 -3.43 21.06 -0.06
N CYS A 78 -3.92 19.89 0.34
CA CYS A 78 -5.15 19.79 1.13
C CYS A 78 -5.00 20.32 2.57
N LEU A 79 -3.80 20.48 3.11
CA LEU A 79 -3.62 21.11 4.43
C LEU A 79 -3.89 22.61 4.37
N ASP A 80 -3.46 23.28 3.30
CA ASP A 80 -3.81 24.68 3.07
C ASP A 80 -5.34 24.83 2.97
N VAL A 81 -6.02 23.93 2.23
CA VAL A 81 -7.50 23.90 2.12
C VAL A 81 -8.16 23.74 3.50
N PHE A 82 -7.66 22.81 4.32
CA PHE A 82 -8.17 22.56 5.67
C PHE A 82 -8.02 23.77 6.58
N ASN A 83 -6.87 24.45 6.50
CA ASN A 83 -6.54 25.59 7.35
C ASN A 83 -7.40 26.84 7.07
N VAL A 84 -7.99 26.96 5.88
CA VAL A 84 -8.95 28.04 5.56
C VAL A 84 -10.39 27.68 5.89
N SER A 85 -10.61 26.73 6.82
CA SER A 85 -11.92 26.33 7.35
C SER A 85 -12.75 25.39 6.47
N ASN A 86 -12.15 24.76 5.47
CA ASN A 86 -12.80 23.69 4.71
C ASN A 86 -12.50 22.32 5.36
N THR A 87 -13.46 21.80 6.09
CA THR A 87 -13.34 20.55 6.85
C THR A 87 -14.17 19.40 6.26
N THR A 88 -14.66 19.56 5.04
CA THR A 88 -15.50 18.57 4.35
C THR A 88 -14.66 17.83 3.32
N ASP A 89 -14.76 16.49 3.31
CA ASP A 89 -14.18 15.67 2.27
C ASP A 89 -14.68 16.08 0.88
N GLY A 90 -13.80 16.18 -0.10
CA GLY A 90 -14.21 16.60 -1.43
C GLY A 90 -13.07 16.87 -2.40
N ILE A 91 -13.45 17.33 -3.59
CA ILE A 91 -12.50 17.77 -4.62
C ILE A 91 -12.19 19.24 -4.42
N TYR A 92 -10.91 19.56 -4.42
CA TYR A 92 -10.39 20.91 -4.32
C TYR A 92 -9.27 21.14 -5.33
N THR A 93 -9.21 22.34 -5.87
CA THR A 93 -8.16 22.73 -6.82
C THR A 93 -6.95 23.23 -6.07
N ILE A 94 -5.78 22.64 -6.36
CA ILE A 94 -4.51 23.01 -5.74
C ILE A 94 -3.44 23.31 -6.79
N LYS A 95 -2.38 24.00 -6.38
CA LYS A 95 -1.17 24.24 -7.17
C LYS A 95 0.05 24.14 -6.27
N PRO A 96 0.77 22.98 -6.28
CA PRO A 96 1.99 22.83 -5.50
C PRO A 96 3.05 23.88 -5.86
N THR A 97 3.92 24.18 -4.91
CA THR A 97 5.07 25.08 -5.13
C THR A 97 5.93 24.53 -6.27
N ASN A 98 6.38 25.42 -7.15
CA ASN A 98 7.19 25.08 -8.34
C ASN A 98 6.51 24.18 -9.38
N TRP A 99 5.21 23.90 -9.25
CA TRP A 99 4.46 23.25 -10.31
C TRP A 99 4.27 24.22 -11.49
N THR A 100 4.81 23.86 -12.66
CA THR A 100 4.79 24.71 -13.87
C THR A 100 3.54 24.57 -14.71
N GLY A 101 2.77 23.49 -14.49
CA GLY A 101 1.48 23.26 -15.17
C GLY A 101 0.35 24.10 -14.54
N ASP A 102 -0.85 23.92 -15.08
CA ASP A 102 -2.07 24.50 -14.52
C ASP A 102 -2.36 23.91 -13.14
N SER A 103 -3.14 24.62 -12.33
CA SER A 103 -3.72 24.06 -11.11
C SER A 103 -4.54 22.79 -11.45
N PHE A 104 -4.60 21.84 -10.52
CA PHE A 104 -5.29 20.57 -10.73
C PHE A 104 -6.12 20.16 -9.53
N ASP A 105 -7.12 19.36 -9.79
CA ASP A 105 -8.04 18.86 -8.78
C ASP A 105 -7.47 17.65 -8.05
N VAL A 106 -7.68 17.60 -6.73
CA VAL A 106 -7.33 16.50 -5.83
C VAL A 106 -8.49 16.20 -4.90
N PHE A 107 -8.60 14.95 -4.46
CA PHE A 107 -9.48 14.63 -3.35
C PHE A 107 -8.78 14.93 -2.03
N CYS A 108 -9.41 15.79 -1.22
CA CYS A 108 -8.97 16.08 0.14
C CYS A 108 -9.79 15.26 1.13
N ASN A 109 -9.11 14.43 1.92
CA ASN A 109 -9.70 13.73 3.05
C ASN A 109 -9.47 14.56 4.32
N MET A 110 -10.55 14.93 4.98
CA MET A 110 -10.54 15.84 6.13
C MET A 110 -10.71 15.11 7.46
N THR A 111 -10.67 13.77 7.45
CA THR A 111 -10.65 12.94 8.66
C THR A 111 -9.22 12.75 9.19
N ASP A 112 -9.06 12.06 10.31
CA ASP A 112 -7.75 11.74 10.92
C ASP A 112 -6.82 12.97 11.11
N GLY A 113 -7.39 14.10 11.55
CA GLY A 113 -6.68 15.36 11.73
C GLY A 113 -6.75 16.28 10.51
N GLY A 114 -7.37 15.85 9.42
CA GLY A 114 -7.65 16.65 8.23
C GLY A 114 -6.46 16.99 7.34
N GLY A 115 -6.75 17.61 6.20
CA GLY A 115 -5.74 18.12 5.29
C GLY A 115 -4.96 17.08 4.51
N TRP A 116 -5.49 15.88 4.31
CA TRP A 116 -4.84 14.81 3.57
C TRP A 116 -5.10 14.92 2.08
N THR A 117 -4.05 15.00 1.27
CA THR A 117 -4.12 14.91 -0.20
C THR A 117 -4.07 13.43 -0.60
N VAL A 118 -5.19 12.92 -1.12
CA VAL A 118 -5.28 11.52 -1.59
C VAL A 118 -4.67 11.43 -2.98
N PHE A 119 -3.80 10.43 -3.21
CA PHE A 119 -3.15 10.21 -4.50
C PHE A 119 -3.42 8.82 -5.10
N GLN A 120 -3.98 7.89 -4.32
CA GLN A 120 -4.42 6.57 -4.81
C GLN A 120 -5.66 6.13 -4.06
N ARG A 121 -6.60 5.53 -4.78
CA ARG A 121 -7.72 4.82 -4.16
C ARG A 121 -8.12 3.61 -4.99
N ARG A 122 -8.42 2.50 -4.28
CA ARG A 122 -8.99 1.26 -4.83
C ARG A 122 -10.25 0.93 -4.07
N VAL A 123 -11.34 0.57 -4.79
CA VAL A 123 -12.67 0.35 -4.22
C VAL A 123 -13.33 -0.93 -4.72
N ASP A 124 -13.38 -1.14 -6.05
CA ASP A 124 -14.16 -2.22 -6.67
C ASP A 124 -13.56 -2.80 -7.96
N GLY A 125 -12.42 -2.27 -8.42
CA GLY A 125 -11.75 -2.74 -9.63
C GLY A 125 -12.34 -2.20 -10.93
N SER A 126 -13.16 -1.16 -10.87
CA SER A 126 -13.75 -0.51 -12.06
C SER A 126 -12.70 0.20 -12.93
N VAL A 127 -11.56 0.54 -12.36
CA VAL A 127 -10.43 1.15 -13.07
C VAL A 127 -9.28 0.14 -13.18
N ASP A 128 -8.83 -0.09 -14.41
CA ASP A 128 -7.64 -0.91 -14.67
C ASP A 128 -6.38 -0.16 -14.21
N PHE A 129 -5.57 -0.79 -13.36
CA PHE A 129 -4.29 -0.28 -12.87
C PHE A 129 -3.08 -0.93 -13.56
N PHE A 130 -3.28 -1.91 -14.45
CA PHE A 130 -2.20 -2.46 -15.27
C PHE A 130 -1.92 -1.55 -16.48
N ARG A 131 -1.32 -0.39 -16.21
CA ARG A 131 -1.10 0.69 -17.17
C ARG A 131 0.37 0.97 -17.42
N ASN A 132 0.64 1.67 -18.54
CA ASN A 132 1.97 2.06 -18.96
C ASN A 132 2.53 3.25 -18.17
N TRP A 133 3.80 3.54 -18.39
CA TRP A 133 4.54 4.63 -17.73
C TRP A 133 3.86 5.98 -17.87
N THR A 134 3.45 6.33 -19.10
CA THR A 134 2.79 7.62 -19.37
C THR A 134 1.50 7.78 -18.58
N SER A 135 0.69 6.74 -18.47
CA SER A 135 -0.52 6.77 -17.64
C SER A 135 -0.20 7.02 -16.17
N TYR A 136 0.80 6.34 -15.62
CA TYR A 136 1.23 6.56 -14.23
C TYR A 136 1.88 7.92 -14.01
N LYS A 137 2.61 8.43 -15.00
CA LYS A 137 3.18 9.78 -14.98
C LYS A 137 2.10 10.85 -14.86
N GLU A 138 1.09 10.80 -15.73
CA GLU A 138 0.04 11.82 -15.87
C GLU A 138 -1.08 11.67 -14.84
N GLY A 139 -1.40 10.43 -14.47
CA GLY A 139 -2.53 10.05 -13.63
C GLY A 139 -3.72 9.54 -14.44
N PHE A 140 -4.61 8.80 -13.79
CA PHE A 140 -5.79 8.19 -14.39
C PHE A 140 -6.88 7.90 -13.35
N GLY A 141 -8.10 7.64 -13.81
CA GLY A 141 -9.26 7.32 -12.99
C GLY A 141 -10.04 8.54 -12.54
N ASP A 142 -10.92 8.35 -11.55
CA ASP A 142 -11.79 9.37 -10.98
C ASP A 142 -11.44 9.61 -9.50
N PRO A 143 -11.03 10.81 -9.10
CA PRO A 143 -10.70 11.11 -7.70
C PRO A 143 -11.84 10.86 -6.69
N TRP A 144 -13.10 10.81 -7.13
CA TRP A 144 -14.23 10.40 -6.30
C TRP A 144 -14.30 8.89 -6.08
N HIS A 145 -13.62 8.09 -6.92
CA HIS A 145 -13.74 6.65 -6.91
C HIS A 145 -12.37 5.95 -6.91
N GLU A 146 -11.96 5.31 -8.01
CA GLU A 146 -10.64 4.69 -8.15
C GLU A 146 -9.73 5.55 -9.02
N PHE A 147 -8.52 5.82 -8.56
CA PHE A 147 -7.58 6.65 -9.30
C PHE A 147 -6.13 6.51 -8.83
N TRP A 148 -5.24 6.95 -9.68
CA TRP A 148 -3.86 7.33 -9.41
C TRP A 148 -3.66 8.78 -9.83
N LEU A 149 -3.18 9.64 -8.92
CA LEU A 149 -3.09 11.10 -9.15
C LEU A 149 -2.11 11.47 -10.26
N GLY A 150 -1.05 10.67 -10.43
CA GLY A 150 0.05 10.92 -11.34
C GLY A 150 1.38 11.13 -10.60
N ASN A 151 2.43 10.47 -11.11
CA ASN A 151 3.75 10.52 -10.48
C ASN A 151 4.37 11.92 -10.55
N ASP A 152 4.14 12.69 -11.62
CA ASP A 152 4.60 14.07 -11.72
C ASP A 152 4.03 14.94 -10.59
N LYS A 153 2.72 14.85 -10.36
CA LYS A 153 2.03 15.59 -9.31
C LYS A 153 2.49 15.14 -7.92
N LEU A 154 2.60 13.81 -7.71
CA LEU A 154 3.07 13.23 -6.45
C LEU A 154 4.50 13.66 -6.12
N SER A 155 5.39 13.66 -7.11
CA SER A 155 6.76 14.13 -6.95
C SER A 155 6.79 15.61 -6.54
N HIS A 156 6.07 16.48 -7.24
CA HIS A 156 6.02 17.90 -6.88
C HIS A 156 5.45 18.15 -5.48
N LEU A 157 4.40 17.43 -5.09
CA LEU A 157 3.83 17.52 -3.75
C LEU A 157 4.86 17.13 -2.68
N THR A 158 5.52 15.98 -2.84
CA THR A 158 6.43 15.46 -1.82
C THR A 158 7.81 16.15 -1.81
N ASN A 159 8.12 16.99 -2.79
CA ASN A 159 9.37 17.75 -2.84
C ASN A 159 9.20 19.24 -2.50
N GLN A 160 7.99 19.72 -2.24
CA GLN A 160 7.79 21.11 -1.78
C GLN A 160 7.98 21.29 -0.26
N GLY A 161 8.15 20.19 0.50
CA GLY A 161 8.34 20.17 1.94
C GLY A 161 8.48 18.74 2.45
N ASP A 162 8.48 18.56 3.76
CA ASP A 162 8.43 17.23 4.38
C ASP A 162 6.97 16.79 4.49
N TYR A 163 6.69 15.58 4.00
CA TYR A 163 5.36 14.99 3.96
C TYR A 163 5.34 13.65 4.68
N GLU A 164 4.32 13.42 5.49
CA GLU A 164 3.98 12.10 6.00
C GLU A 164 3.03 11.39 5.02
N ILE A 165 3.05 10.07 5.01
CA ILE A 165 2.09 9.24 4.27
C ILE A 165 1.24 8.42 5.23
N ARG A 166 -0.05 8.30 4.94
CA ARG A 166 -0.95 7.33 5.54
C ARG A 166 -1.61 6.47 4.47
N ILE A 167 -1.67 5.18 4.73
CA ILE A 167 -2.28 4.17 3.88
C ILE A 167 -3.36 3.48 4.70
N ASP A 168 -4.62 3.71 4.36
CA ASP A 168 -5.76 3.02 4.96
C ASP A 168 -6.14 1.82 4.10
N MET A 169 -6.44 0.70 4.74
CA MET A 169 -6.74 -0.56 4.07
C MET A 169 -7.91 -1.29 4.74
N VAL A 170 -8.77 -1.90 3.93
CA VAL A 170 -9.82 -2.81 4.40
C VAL A 170 -9.66 -4.15 3.71
N ASN A 171 -9.58 -5.22 4.48
CA ASN A 171 -9.52 -6.56 3.91
C ASN A 171 -10.90 -7.09 3.51
N LYS A 172 -10.95 -8.24 2.83
CA LYS A 172 -12.21 -8.87 2.39
C LYS A 172 -13.17 -9.25 3.52
N TYR A 173 -12.71 -9.26 4.76
CA TYR A 173 -13.53 -9.54 5.95
C TYR A 173 -14.05 -8.27 6.63
N GLY A 174 -13.70 -7.09 6.11
CA GLY A 174 -14.09 -5.79 6.67
C GLY A 174 -13.18 -5.30 7.79
N ASN A 175 -12.05 -5.95 8.05
CA ASN A 175 -11.10 -5.48 9.07
C ASN A 175 -10.31 -4.28 8.53
N LEU A 176 -10.20 -3.26 9.37
CA LEU A 176 -9.50 -2.00 9.10
C LEU A 176 -8.05 -2.09 9.54
N TYR A 177 -7.14 -1.65 8.68
CA TYR A 177 -5.71 -1.52 8.96
C TYR A 177 -5.21 -0.18 8.44
N TYR A 178 -4.15 0.33 9.05
CA TYR A 178 -3.42 1.46 8.50
C TYR A 178 -1.91 1.27 8.66
N ALA A 179 -1.18 1.88 7.72
CA ALA A 179 0.26 2.10 7.79
C ALA A 179 0.52 3.60 7.66
N LYS A 180 1.35 4.16 8.52
CA LYS A 180 1.76 5.56 8.48
C LYS A 180 3.28 5.64 8.57
N TYR A 181 3.87 6.54 7.78
CA TYR A 181 5.30 6.87 7.86
C TYR A 181 5.43 8.38 8.01
N ASP A 182 6.27 8.81 8.95
CA ASP A 182 6.44 10.23 9.31
C ASP A 182 7.24 11.04 8.27
N LEU A 183 7.77 10.39 7.25
CA LEU A 183 8.39 11.00 6.07
C LEU A 183 8.09 10.15 4.83
N PHE A 184 7.78 10.79 3.71
CA PHE A 184 7.57 10.15 2.42
C PHE A 184 7.96 11.09 1.29
N ARG A 185 8.87 10.66 0.41
CA ARG A 185 9.32 11.44 -0.74
C ARG A 185 9.51 10.59 -1.97
N VAL A 186 9.00 11.09 -3.08
CA VAL A 186 9.14 10.50 -4.41
C VAL A 186 9.92 11.48 -5.29
N ASN A 187 11.05 11.04 -5.83
CA ASN A 187 11.85 11.84 -6.74
C ASN A 187 11.13 12.06 -8.09
N ASP A 188 11.66 12.91 -8.94
CA ASP A 188 11.08 13.20 -10.26
C ASP A 188 11.37 12.10 -11.30
N GLU A 189 10.89 12.31 -12.54
CA GLU A 189 11.05 11.34 -13.64
C GLU A 189 12.51 11.08 -13.99
N SER A 190 13.41 12.04 -13.77
CA SER A 190 14.85 11.86 -14.06
C SER A 190 15.50 10.78 -13.20
N ASP A 191 14.94 10.50 -12.02
CA ASP A 191 15.29 9.38 -11.15
C ASP A 191 14.21 8.28 -11.11
N ASN A 192 13.43 8.16 -12.16
CA ASN A 192 12.38 7.14 -12.31
C ASN A 192 11.38 7.12 -11.14
N TYR A 193 10.98 8.28 -10.62
CA TYR A 193 10.05 8.43 -9.49
C TYR A 193 10.40 7.54 -8.29
N ARG A 194 11.68 7.48 -7.94
CA ARG A 194 12.19 6.68 -6.82
C ARG A 194 11.51 7.06 -5.51
N LEU A 195 11.12 6.06 -4.72
CA LEU A 195 10.77 6.22 -3.31
C LEU A 195 12.05 6.52 -2.52
N SER A 196 12.51 7.77 -2.54
CA SER A 196 13.83 8.16 -2.04
C SER A 196 13.89 8.26 -0.52
N GLU A 197 12.80 8.67 0.12
CA GLU A 197 12.71 8.78 1.57
C GLU A 197 11.43 8.12 2.09
N LEU A 198 11.60 7.38 3.18
CA LEU A 198 10.52 6.79 3.95
C LEU A 198 10.92 6.83 5.43
N GLY A 199 10.12 7.48 6.26
CA GLY A 199 10.41 7.70 7.68
C GLY A 199 10.06 6.50 8.57
N ASN A 200 9.83 6.78 9.84
CA ASN A 200 9.50 5.76 10.83
C ASN A 200 8.06 5.28 10.65
N TYR A 201 7.88 3.99 10.79
CA TYR A 201 6.56 3.35 10.73
C TYR A 201 5.75 3.51 12.01
N ASN A 202 4.46 3.76 11.86
CA ASN A 202 3.43 3.64 12.88
C ASN A 202 2.15 3.09 12.23
N GLY A 203 1.53 2.09 12.84
CA GLY A 203 0.30 1.56 12.27
C GLY A 203 -0.12 0.20 12.83
N THR A 204 -1.24 -0.29 12.29
CA THR A 204 -1.81 -1.61 12.64
C THR A 204 -1.59 -2.65 11.54
N ALA A 205 -1.05 -2.23 10.38
CA ALA A 205 -0.84 -3.12 9.24
C ALA A 205 0.37 -4.03 9.43
N ASP A 206 1.42 -3.56 10.12
CA ASP A 206 2.62 -4.33 10.42
C ASP A 206 2.72 -4.55 11.93
N THR A 207 2.34 -5.72 12.41
CA THR A 207 2.40 -6.05 13.84
C THR A 207 3.72 -6.70 14.25
N TYR A 208 4.66 -6.88 13.33
CA TYR A 208 5.92 -7.56 13.59
C TYR A 208 7.08 -6.56 13.60
N ASN A 209 7.44 -6.10 14.80
CA ASN A 209 8.43 -5.06 15.10
C ASN A 209 9.90 -5.42 14.78
N GLN A 210 10.20 -6.42 13.99
CA GLN A 210 11.60 -6.90 13.87
C GLN A 210 12.05 -7.34 12.48
N LEU A 211 11.27 -7.15 11.43
CA LEU A 211 11.76 -7.38 10.08
C LEU A 211 11.82 -6.04 9.36
N ASP A 212 13.02 -5.53 9.18
CA ASP A 212 13.38 -4.28 8.48
C ASP A 212 12.89 -4.18 7.02
N GLU A 213 11.89 -4.93 6.63
CA GLU A 213 11.43 -5.06 5.25
C GLU A 213 9.94 -5.40 5.15
N ALA A 214 9.07 -4.92 6.04
CA ALA A 214 7.63 -5.13 5.93
C ALA A 214 6.95 -4.03 5.10
N GLY A 215 5.83 -4.35 4.47
CA GLY A 215 4.99 -3.37 3.77
C GLY A 215 5.75 -2.49 2.78
N LEU A 216 5.64 -1.17 2.95
CA LEU A 216 6.28 -0.19 2.07
C LEU A 216 7.80 -0.07 2.33
N GLU A 217 8.29 -0.42 3.53
CA GLU A 217 9.71 -0.37 3.86
C GLU A 217 10.58 -1.23 2.93
N PHE A 218 10.06 -2.39 2.49
CA PHE A 218 10.74 -3.23 1.52
C PHE A 218 11.06 -2.51 0.21
N HIS A 219 10.27 -1.50 -0.12
CA HIS A 219 10.34 -0.73 -1.37
C HIS A 219 11.16 0.56 -1.25
N ARG A 220 11.75 0.84 -0.07
CA ARG A 220 12.63 2.01 0.14
C ARG A 220 13.75 2.04 -0.90
N ASN A 221 14.01 3.21 -1.45
CA ASN A 221 15.03 3.45 -2.48
C ASN A 221 14.82 2.70 -3.81
N GLN A 222 13.64 2.13 -4.06
CA GLN A 222 13.34 1.53 -5.35
C GLN A 222 12.77 2.55 -6.32
N ALA A 223 13.16 2.44 -7.59
CA ALA A 223 12.57 3.18 -8.69
C ALA A 223 11.16 2.62 -9.01
N PHE A 224 10.30 3.45 -9.57
CA PHE A 224 8.97 3.02 -10.00
C PHE A 224 9.08 2.20 -11.30
N SER A 225 8.33 1.11 -11.40
CA SER A 225 8.27 0.24 -12.59
C SER A 225 6.85 0.06 -13.07
N THR A 226 6.67 0.06 -14.38
CA THR A 226 5.44 -0.27 -15.09
C THR A 226 5.72 -1.40 -16.09
N TYR A 227 4.71 -2.03 -16.67
CA TYR A 227 4.92 -3.17 -17.57
C TYR A 227 5.78 -2.86 -18.81
N ASP A 228 5.84 -1.58 -19.23
CA ASP A 228 6.61 -1.08 -20.39
C ASP A 228 7.94 -0.42 -19.97
N ARG A 229 8.20 -0.27 -18.66
CA ARG A 229 9.45 0.31 -18.15
C ARG A 229 9.90 -0.41 -16.88
N ASP A 230 10.91 -1.26 -17.06
CA ASP A 230 11.51 -2.06 -15.98
C ASP A 230 12.63 -1.28 -15.30
N ASN A 231 12.42 -0.94 -14.04
CA ASN A 231 13.40 -0.30 -13.19
C ASN A 231 13.64 -1.09 -11.89
N ASP A 232 13.11 -2.34 -11.80
CA ASP A 232 13.31 -3.18 -10.62
C ASP A 232 14.69 -3.85 -10.61
N ILE A 233 15.04 -4.52 -9.51
CA ILE A 233 16.35 -5.18 -9.37
C ILE A 233 16.29 -6.69 -9.59
N TYR A 234 15.14 -7.24 -10.02
CA TYR A 234 14.97 -8.66 -10.26
C TYR A 234 15.53 -9.06 -11.63
N LYS A 235 16.70 -9.68 -11.64
CA LYS A 235 17.45 -9.98 -12.87
C LYS A 235 16.82 -11.05 -13.77
N ASP A 236 15.96 -11.89 -13.22
CA ASP A 236 15.40 -13.06 -13.91
C ASP A 236 13.98 -12.81 -14.43
N GLY A 237 13.48 -11.57 -14.36
CA GLY A 237 12.14 -11.22 -14.78
C GLY A 237 11.83 -9.75 -14.63
N HIS A 238 10.56 -9.40 -14.80
CA HIS A 238 10.02 -8.06 -14.76
C HIS A 238 8.81 -8.04 -13.80
N CYS A 239 8.99 -7.48 -12.62
CA CYS A 239 8.01 -7.56 -11.54
C CYS A 239 6.66 -6.95 -11.91
N ALA A 240 6.63 -5.81 -12.60
CA ALA A 240 5.38 -5.17 -13.01
C ALA A 240 4.56 -6.05 -13.98
N VAL A 241 5.22 -6.75 -14.89
CA VAL A 241 4.59 -7.72 -15.80
C VAL A 241 4.12 -8.95 -15.03
N MET A 242 4.99 -9.48 -14.15
CA MET A 242 4.69 -10.70 -13.38
C MET A 242 3.54 -10.54 -12.41
N TYR A 243 3.36 -9.34 -11.83
CA TYR A 243 2.38 -9.07 -10.77
C TYR A 243 1.27 -8.11 -11.18
N HIS A 244 1.12 -7.86 -12.48
CA HIS A 244 0.03 -7.10 -13.10
C HIS A 244 -0.26 -5.78 -12.37
N GLY A 245 0.79 -5.00 -12.12
CA GLY A 245 0.68 -3.73 -11.44
C GLY A 245 1.80 -2.77 -11.84
N ALA A 246 1.88 -1.66 -11.15
CA ALA A 246 2.98 -0.72 -11.22
C ALA A 246 3.29 -0.22 -9.81
N TRP A 247 4.55 -0.26 -9.43
CA TRP A 247 4.96 -0.02 -8.05
C TRP A 247 6.46 0.26 -7.96
N TRP A 248 6.93 0.60 -6.78
CA TRP A 248 8.35 0.66 -6.45
C TRP A 248 8.93 -0.75 -6.24
N TYR A 249 8.85 -1.60 -7.27
CA TYR A 249 9.27 -2.99 -7.16
C TYR A 249 10.77 -3.13 -6.87
N LYS A 250 11.11 -4.12 -6.02
CA LYS A 250 12.47 -4.52 -5.69
C LYS A 250 12.76 -5.89 -6.34
N ASN A 251 12.55 -6.98 -5.59
CA ASN A 251 12.60 -8.38 -6.04
C ASN A 251 11.53 -9.21 -5.29
N CYS A 252 10.26 -9.25 -5.60
CA CYS A 252 9.54 -8.19 -6.32
C CYS A 252 8.86 -7.26 -5.35
N HIS A 253 7.97 -7.77 -4.45
CA HIS A 253 7.20 -6.90 -3.56
C HIS A 253 6.82 -7.53 -2.22
N ARG A 254 6.53 -6.67 -1.24
CA ARG A 254 5.86 -6.98 0.02
C ARG A 254 4.60 -6.14 0.23
N SER A 255 4.37 -5.18 -0.64
CA SER A 255 3.10 -4.52 -0.87
C SER A 255 2.91 -4.31 -2.37
N ASN A 256 1.68 -4.43 -2.87
CA ASN A 256 1.31 -4.24 -4.27
C ASN A 256 -0.10 -3.65 -4.33
N LEU A 257 -0.25 -2.38 -3.92
CA LEU A 257 -1.58 -1.76 -3.81
C LEU A 257 -2.16 -1.34 -5.16
N ASN A 258 -1.33 -1.33 -6.20
CA ASN A 258 -1.72 -1.13 -7.59
C ASN A 258 -1.89 -2.47 -8.36
N GLY A 259 -1.90 -3.60 -7.67
CA GLY A 259 -2.13 -4.92 -8.27
C GLY A 259 -3.56 -5.13 -8.77
N ASP A 260 -3.79 -6.31 -9.34
CA ASP A 260 -5.09 -6.70 -9.89
C ASP A 260 -6.15 -6.80 -8.77
N TYR A 261 -7.26 -6.10 -8.95
CA TYR A 261 -8.38 -6.12 -8.01
C TYR A 261 -9.19 -7.42 -8.12
N HIS A 262 -9.37 -7.96 -9.32
CA HIS A 262 -10.25 -9.10 -9.61
C HIS A 262 -9.73 -10.44 -9.11
N THR A 263 -8.43 -10.59 -8.86
CA THR A 263 -7.86 -11.80 -8.27
C THR A 263 -8.17 -11.98 -6.79
N VAL A 264 -8.71 -10.96 -6.13
CA VAL A 264 -9.07 -10.97 -4.71
C VAL A 264 -10.11 -12.05 -4.38
N GLU A 265 -11.02 -12.35 -5.29
CA GLU A 265 -12.12 -13.32 -5.06
C GLU A 265 -11.73 -14.76 -5.38
N ASN A 266 -10.74 -14.99 -6.26
CA ASN A 266 -10.37 -16.31 -6.79
C ASN A 266 -9.08 -16.88 -6.19
N ASN A 267 -8.66 -16.44 -5.02
CA ASN A 267 -7.35 -16.76 -4.42
C ASN A 267 -7.20 -18.21 -3.88
N SER A 268 -7.99 -19.15 -4.37
CA SER A 268 -7.76 -20.59 -4.15
C SER A 268 -6.61 -21.17 -4.99
N ASN A 269 -6.14 -20.43 -6.01
CA ASN A 269 -5.04 -20.88 -6.85
C ASN A 269 -3.68 -20.41 -6.26
N PRO A 270 -2.82 -21.33 -5.78
CA PRO A 270 -1.51 -20.99 -5.23
C PRO A 270 -0.58 -20.27 -6.22
N ASN A 271 -0.85 -20.37 -7.52
CA ASN A 271 -0.06 -19.72 -8.57
C ASN A 271 -0.42 -18.23 -8.75
N HIS A 272 -1.51 -17.76 -8.15
CA HIS A 272 -1.94 -16.35 -8.21
C HIS A 272 -1.57 -15.54 -6.96
N ARG A 273 -0.69 -16.07 -6.13
CA ARG A 273 -0.21 -15.34 -4.94
C ARG A 273 0.63 -14.15 -5.37
N GLY A 274 0.18 -12.95 -4.99
CA GLY A 274 0.93 -11.71 -5.24
C GLY A 274 0.45 -10.86 -6.41
N PHE A 275 -0.41 -11.36 -7.31
CA PHE A 275 -1.01 -10.54 -8.37
C PHE A 275 -2.03 -9.53 -7.84
N SER A 276 -2.75 -9.90 -6.77
CA SER A 276 -3.80 -9.07 -6.19
C SER A 276 -3.26 -7.86 -5.45
N ILE A 277 -4.15 -6.90 -5.21
CA ILE A 277 -3.91 -5.85 -4.22
C ILE A 277 -3.53 -6.54 -2.90
N SER A 278 -2.32 -6.30 -2.46
CA SER A 278 -1.75 -7.04 -1.34
C SER A 278 -0.87 -6.17 -0.45
N TRP A 279 -0.91 -6.50 0.83
CA TRP A 279 0.02 -6.03 1.84
C TRP A 279 0.47 -7.23 2.65
N LYS A 280 1.76 -7.38 2.87
CA LYS A 280 2.27 -8.49 3.68
C LYS A 280 2.03 -8.19 5.16
N PHE A 281 0.95 -8.76 5.68
CA PHE A 281 0.68 -8.78 7.11
C PHE A 281 1.44 -9.97 7.73
N GLN A 282 2.40 -9.74 8.61
CA GLN A 282 3.12 -10.77 9.38
C GLN A 282 3.62 -11.99 8.56
N THR A 283 2.88 -13.08 8.54
CA THR A 283 3.24 -14.35 7.90
C THR A 283 2.32 -14.77 6.78
N GLU A 284 1.23 -14.05 6.55
CA GLU A 284 0.20 -14.46 5.60
C GLU A 284 0.01 -13.47 4.45
N TRP A 285 0.24 -13.95 3.23
CA TRP A 285 -0.13 -13.26 1.99
C TRP A 285 -1.64 -13.24 1.73
N SER A 286 -2.45 -13.69 2.69
CA SER A 286 -3.85 -14.06 2.50
C SER A 286 -4.86 -12.97 2.83
N CYS A 287 -4.43 -11.79 3.28
CA CYS A 287 -5.38 -10.69 3.50
C CYS A 287 -5.59 -9.93 2.19
N ASN A 288 -6.52 -10.43 1.38
CA ASN A 288 -6.96 -9.74 0.18
C ASN A 288 -7.56 -8.39 0.57
N ILE A 289 -6.93 -7.32 0.09
CA ILE A 289 -7.35 -5.95 0.34
C ILE A 289 -8.49 -5.62 -0.63
N LYS A 290 -9.62 -5.14 -0.12
CA LYS A 290 -10.76 -4.68 -0.91
C LYS A 290 -10.88 -3.17 -1.01
N TYR A 291 -10.20 -2.46 -0.13
CA TYR A 291 -10.13 -1.01 -0.17
C TYR A 291 -8.73 -0.58 0.18
N THR A 292 -8.21 0.39 -0.55
CA THR A 292 -7.02 1.14 -0.16
C THR A 292 -7.19 2.60 -0.48
N GLU A 293 -6.65 3.44 0.40
CA GLU A 293 -6.49 4.86 0.18
C GLU A 293 -5.10 5.28 0.64
N MET A 294 -4.29 5.82 -0.29
CA MET A 294 -2.98 6.36 0.01
C MET A 294 -3.06 7.89 -0.03
N LYS A 295 -2.65 8.51 1.06
CA LYS A 295 -2.77 9.97 1.25
C LYS A 295 -1.55 10.56 1.93
N ILE A 296 -1.21 11.78 1.58
CA ILE A 296 -0.06 12.53 2.10
C ILE A 296 -0.50 13.83 2.73
N ARG A 297 0.31 14.32 3.68
CA ARG A 297 0.10 15.60 4.35
C ARG A 297 1.45 16.20 4.77
N PRO A 298 1.63 17.53 4.69
CA PRO A 298 2.79 18.21 5.30
C PRO A 298 2.91 17.92 6.80
N VAL A 299 4.15 17.84 7.30
CA VAL A 299 4.48 17.61 8.73
C VAL A 299 4.68 18.93 9.46
#